data_7073e5283c689259a242df74ccd61963
#
_entry.id   7073e5283c689259a242df74ccd61963
#
_cell.length_a   1.000
_cell.length_b   1.000
_cell.length_c   1.000
_cell.angle_alpha   90.00
_cell.angle_beta   90.00
_cell.angle_gamma   90.00
#
_symmetry.space_group_name_H-M   'P 1'
#
loop_
_entity.id
_entity.type
_entity.pdbx_description
1 polymer ?
#
loop_
_entity_poly.entity_id
_entity_poly.type
_entity_poly.pdbx_seq_one_letter_code
_entity_poly.pdbx_strand_id
1 'polypeptide(L)'
;MAVGSSALDDARRAVARAGNGLAGEGLLIGTAGNVSVRAGEHVAVTATGVVLGTATPADVTVVDLDGTVVAGELAPTSELELHLGIYRRYDAGAVVHTHSPQATAVSLVLDELPCVHYQQLALGGSVRVAPFAVFGSAELAAGTLAALEGKTAALLANHGAIAHGPTLEAAMDNALLLEWACGLYVRAAAFGAPRVLDDVQQEAVMTAAAQRGYGRPRRIEDR
;
A
#
# COMPACT_ATOMS: atom_id res chain seq x y z
N MET A 1 3.94 -26.08 7.94
CA MET A 1 4.90 -26.11 9.07
C MET A 1 4.61 -24.89 9.94
N ALA A 2 4.50 -25.06 11.26
CA ALA A 2 4.27 -23.93 12.16
C ALA A 2 5.43 -22.92 12.02
N VAL A 3 5.09 -21.65 11.82
CA VAL A 3 6.07 -20.55 11.79
C VAL A 3 6.67 -20.45 13.19
N GLY A 4 8.00 -20.50 13.31
CA GLY A 4 8.67 -20.40 14.60
C GLY A 4 8.44 -19.02 15.26
N SER A 5 8.42 -18.97 16.60
CA SER A 5 8.26 -17.73 17.38
C SER A 5 9.18 -16.59 16.89
N SER A 6 10.42 -16.91 16.51
CA SER A 6 11.38 -15.92 15.97
C SER A 6 10.90 -15.22 14.70
N ALA A 7 10.25 -15.92 13.77
CA ALA A 7 9.77 -15.31 12.52
C ALA A 7 8.58 -14.36 12.78
N LEU A 8 7.71 -14.66 13.74
CA LEU A 8 6.63 -13.77 14.14
C LEU A 8 7.17 -12.51 14.83
N ASP A 9 8.20 -12.65 15.65
CA ASP A 9 8.87 -11.51 16.29
C ASP A 9 9.60 -10.63 15.27
N ASP A 10 10.21 -11.24 14.23
CA ASP A 10 10.82 -10.50 13.12
C ASP A 10 9.75 -9.71 12.32
N ALA A 11 8.60 -10.33 12.04
CA ALA A 11 7.48 -9.67 11.38
C ALA A 11 6.95 -8.49 12.20
N ARG A 12 6.76 -8.65 13.53
CA ARG A 12 6.35 -7.56 14.44
C ARG A 12 7.33 -6.39 14.42
N ARG A 13 8.65 -6.70 14.48
CA ARG A 13 9.70 -5.68 14.37
C ARG A 13 9.68 -4.97 13.02
N ALA A 14 9.45 -5.69 11.94
CA ALA A 14 9.38 -5.12 10.58
C ALA A 14 8.19 -4.17 10.44
N VAL A 15 7.00 -4.58 10.89
CA VAL A 15 5.78 -3.76 10.88
C VAL A 15 5.96 -2.47 11.67
N ALA A 16 6.50 -2.54 12.90
CA ALA A 16 6.75 -1.36 13.72
C ALA A 16 7.71 -0.38 13.04
N ARG A 17 8.84 -0.87 12.48
CA ARG A 17 9.78 -0.03 11.73
C ARG A 17 9.15 0.60 10.49
N ALA A 18 8.31 -0.14 9.76
CA ALA A 18 7.62 0.39 8.60
C ALA A 18 6.67 1.55 8.98
N GLY A 19 5.90 1.39 10.07
CA GLY A 19 5.06 2.46 10.59
C GLY A 19 5.86 3.72 10.93
N ASN A 20 7.00 3.57 11.60
CA ASN A 20 7.89 4.70 11.91
C ASN A 20 8.42 5.37 10.62
N GLY A 21 8.80 4.58 9.60
CA GLY A 21 9.26 5.09 8.31
C GLY A 21 8.19 5.88 7.58
N LEU A 22 6.98 5.34 7.45
CA LEU A 22 5.85 6.00 6.79
C LEU A 22 5.47 7.33 7.48
N ALA A 23 5.54 7.38 8.81
CA ALA A 23 5.34 8.61 9.56
C ALA A 23 6.45 9.64 9.28
N GLY A 24 7.70 9.18 9.17
CA GLY A 24 8.84 10.02 8.78
C GLY A 24 8.71 10.63 7.38
N GLU A 25 8.08 9.92 6.46
CA GLU A 25 7.77 10.38 5.10
C GLU A 25 6.49 11.27 5.03
N GLY A 26 5.79 11.48 6.16
CA GLY A 26 4.59 12.31 6.20
C GLY A 26 3.34 11.66 5.61
N LEU A 27 3.31 10.33 5.50
CA LEU A 27 2.18 9.59 4.93
C LEU A 27 1.07 9.26 5.94
N LEU A 28 1.27 9.60 7.21
CA LEU A 28 0.36 9.28 8.31
C LEU A 28 0.00 10.53 9.11
N ILE A 29 -1.19 10.52 9.70
CA ILE A 29 -1.64 11.57 10.60
C ILE A 29 -2.25 10.95 11.87
N GLY A 30 -1.76 11.33 13.05
CA GLY A 30 -2.25 10.83 14.33
C GLY A 30 -2.15 9.31 14.43
N THR A 31 -3.27 8.64 14.64
CA THR A 31 -3.41 7.18 14.73
C THR A 31 -3.95 6.55 13.44
N ALA A 32 -4.10 7.35 12.38
CA ALA A 32 -4.64 6.90 11.11
C ALA A 32 -3.58 6.17 10.26
N GLY A 33 -4.03 5.15 9.52
CA GLY A 33 -3.16 4.27 8.75
C GLY A 33 -2.76 3.01 9.53
N ASN A 34 -2.37 1.98 8.80
CA ASN A 34 -1.97 0.70 9.37
C ASN A 34 -1.09 -0.08 8.39
N VAL A 35 -0.28 -1.00 8.93
CA VAL A 35 0.68 -1.80 8.17
C VAL A 35 0.56 -3.25 8.59
N SER A 36 0.68 -4.17 7.65
CA SER A 36 0.78 -5.59 7.95
C SER A 36 1.81 -6.32 7.09
N VAL A 37 2.31 -7.44 7.61
CA VAL A 37 3.23 -8.35 6.93
C VAL A 37 2.77 -9.78 7.13
N ARG A 38 2.74 -10.54 6.04
CA ARG A 38 2.44 -11.97 6.08
C ARG A 38 3.67 -12.77 6.51
N ALA A 39 3.50 -13.65 7.48
CA ALA A 39 4.50 -14.59 7.97
C ALA A 39 3.91 -16.01 7.91
N GLY A 40 4.05 -16.67 6.77
CA GLY A 40 3.40 -17.97 6.51
C GLY A 40 1.87 -17.90 6.55
N GLU A 41 1.25 -18.64 7.45
CA GLU A 41 -0.22 -18.67 7.67
C GLU A 41 -0.70 -17.54 8.60
N HIS A 42 0.21 -16.67 9.06
CA HIS A 42 -0.11 -15.60 9.98
C HIS A 42 0.16 -14.22 9.37
N VAL A 43 -0.43 -13.20 9.94
CA VAL A 43 -0.27 -11.79 9.58
C VAL A 43 0.06 -11.01 10.84
N ALA A 44 1.22 -10.36 10.86
CA ALA A 44 1.55 -9.34 11.85
C ALA A 44 0.96 -8.02 11.37
N VAL A 45 0.15 -7.36 12.20
CA VAL A 45 -0.56 -6.12 11.85
C VAL A 45 -0.52 -5.13 13.00
N THR A 46 -0.44 -3.85 12.71
CA THR A 46 -0.49 -2.79 13.73
C THR A 46 -1.81 -2.83 14.51
N ALA A 47 -1.73 -2.60 15.81
CA ALA A 47 -2.90 -2.54 16.67
C ALA A 47 -3.70 -1.24 16.45
N THR A 48 -4.99 -1.29 16.77
CA THR A 48 -5.86 -0.10 16.67
C THR A 48 -5.45 1.00 17.63
N GLY A 49 -5.54 2.26 17.20
CA GLY A 49 -5.28 3.43 18.03
C GLY A 49 -3.80 3.73 18.30
N VAL A 50 -2.87 3.00 17.71
CA VAL A 50 -1.43 3.22 17.87
C VAL A 50 -0.96 4.38 16.99
N VAL A 51 -0.09 5.25 17.54
CA VAL A 51 0.65 6.25 16.76
C VAL A 51 1.83 5.57 16.10
N LEU A 52 1.72 5.30 14.79
CA LEU A 52 2.70 4.50 14.05
C LEU A 52 4.11 5.10 14.04
N GLY A 53 4.24 6.42 14.14
CA GLY A 53 5.54 7.10 14.17
C GLY A 53 6.41 6.76 15.39
N THR A 54 5.82 6.17 16.43
CA THR A 54 6.52 5.73 17.64
C THR A 54 6.24 4.27 17.99
N ALA A 55 5.65 3.52 17.05
CA ALA A 55 5.27 2.13 17.28
C ALA A 55 6.48 1.25 17.60
N THR A 56 6.26 0.31 18.50
CA THR A 56 7.18 -0.73 18.91
C THR A 56 6.62 -2.11 18.53
N PRO A 57 7.38 -3.19 18.61
CA PRO A 57 6.85 -4.54 18.38
C PRO A 57 5.70 -4.93 19.34
N ALA A 58 5.58 -4.28 20.52
CA ALA A 58 4.46 -4.50 21.43
C ALA A 58 3.14 -3.95 20.88
N ASP A 59 3.20 -2.97 19.98
CA ASP A 59 2.06 -2.34 19.31
C ASP A 59 1.60 -3.10 18.05
N VAL A 60 2.11 -4.32 17.85
CA VAL A 60 1.81 -5.17 16.68
C VAL A 60 1.22 -6.49 17.16
N THR A 61 0.03 -6.81 16.68
CA THR A 61 -0.70 -8.04 16.95
C THR A 61 -0.50 -9.03 15.80
N VAL A 62 -0.48 -10.32 16.09
CA VAL A 62 -0.42 -11.39 15.09
C VAL A 62 -1.78 -12.08 15.05
N VAL A 63 -2.32 -12.22 13.85
CA VAL A 63 -3.57 -12.94 13.58
C VAL A 63 -3.33 -14.05 12.56
N ASP A 64 -4.23 -15.03 12.51
CA ASP A 64 -4.34 -15.95 11.39
C ASP A 64 -5.13 -15.31 10.22
N LEU A 65 -5.25 -16.02 9.09
CA LEU A 65 -5.99 -15.51 7.92
C LEU A 65 -7.51 -15.44 8.13
N ASP A 66 -8.04 -16.01 9.22
CA ASP A 66 -9.44 -15.92 9.63
C ASP A 66 -9.68 -14.74 10.61
N GLY A 67 -8.58 -14.05 11.00
CA GLY A 67 -8.63 -12.88 11.89
C GLY A 67 -8.54 -13.22 13.37
N THR A 68 -8.29 -14.50 13.72
CA THR A 68 -8.13 -14.92 15.12
C THR A 68 -6.77 -14.46 15.64
N VAL A 69 -6.75 -13.83 16.80
CA VAL A 69 -5.50 -13.38 17.43
C VAL A 69 -4.69 -14.59 17.89
N VAL A 70 -3.44 -14.66 17.41
CA VAL A 70 -2.47 -15.71 17.72
C VAL A 70 -1.43 -15.23 18.74
N ALA A 71 -1.02 -13.95 18.63
CA ALA A 71 -0.07 -13.34 19.56
C ALA A 71 -0.24 -11.83 19.63
N GLY A 72 0.15 -11.22 20.74
CA GLY A 72 -0.01 -9.79 21.03
C GLY A 72 -1.07 -9.56 22.11
N GLU A 73 -1.05 -8.37 22.71
CA GLU A 73 -1.92 -8.00 23.82
C GLU A 73 -2.97 -6.94 23.43
N LEU A 74 -2.78 -6.29 22.28
CA LEU A 74 -3.65 -5.23 21.78
C LEU A 74 -4.61 -5.76 20.71
N ALA A 75 -5.78 -5.15 20.58
CA ALA A 75 -6.68 -5.45 19.49
C ALA A 75 -6.03 -5.05 18.15
N PRO A 76 -6.12 -5.88 17.08
CA PRO A 76 -5.62 -5.51 15.77
C PRO A 76 -6.36 -4.28 15.23
N THR A 77 -5.82 -3.66 14.18
CA THR A 77 -6.48 -2.53 13.50
C THR A 77 -7.96 -2.81 13.24
N SER A 78 -8.80 -1.77 13.35
CA SER A 78 -10.22 -1.86 12.98
C SER A 78 -10.44 -2.17 11.50
N GLU A 79 -9.41 -2.02 10.67
CA GLU A 79 -9.44 -2.29 9.22
C GLU A 79 -8.81 -3.65 8.87
N LEU A 80 -8.80 -4.60 9.82
CA LEU A 80 -8.22 -5.92 9.65
C LEU A 80 -8.75 -6.65 8.41
N GLU A 81 -10.06 -6.59 8.14
CA GLU A 81 -10.68 -7.25 6.98
C GLU A 81 -10.17 -6.69 5.64
N LEU A 82 -9.80 -5.41 5.59
CA LEU A 82 -9.17 -4.81 4.42
C LEU A 82 -7.83 -5.51 4.10
N HIS A 83 -6.99 -5.71 5.13
CA HIS A 83 -5.72 -6.41 4.99
C HIS A 83 -5.90 -7.89 4.64
N LEU A 84 -6.72 -8.60 5.41
CA LEU A 84 -6.95 -10.04 5.20
C LEU A 84 -7.58 -10.31 3.84
N GLY A 85 -8.49 -9.46 3.37
CA GLY A 85 -9.07 -9.55 2.04
C GLY A 85 -8.01 -9.51 0.93
N ILE A 86 -7.00 -8.64 1.07
CA ILE A 86 -5.88 -8.54 0.13
C ILE A 86 -5.03 -9.83 0.16
N TYR A 87 -4.68 -10.33 1.35
CA TYR A 87 -3.89 -11.57 1.47
C TYR A 87 -4.62 -12.83 0.95
N ARG A 88 -5.94 -12.86 1.04
CA ARG A 88 -6.76 -13.96 0.51
C ARG A 88 -6.89 -13.92 -1.01
N ARG A 89 -6.86 -12.74 -1.62
CA ARG A 89 -7.13 -12.54 -3.06
C ARG A 89 -5.87 -12.39 -3.89
N TYR A 90 -4.81 -11.82 -3.35
CA TYR A 90 -3.58 -11.50 -4.06
C TYR A 90 -2.37 -12.20 -3.44
N ASP A 91 -1.33 -12.42 -4.24
CA ASP A 91 -0.04 -12.93 -3.74
C ASP A 91 0.75 -11.76 -3.10
N ALA A 92 0.20 -11.24 -2.00
CA ALA A 92 0.78 -10.15 -1.24
C ALA A 92 1.57 -10.67 -0.04
N GLY A 93 2.77 -10.14 0.17
CA GLY A 93 3.58 -10.36 1.37
C GLY A 93 3.40 -9.24 2.41
N ALA A 94 2.96 -8.05 1.98
CA ALA A 94 2.70 -6.92 2.86
C ALA A 94 1.62 -5.99 2.31
N VAL A 95 0.96 -5.28 3.22
CA VAL A 95 -0.07 -4.27 2.94
C VAL A 95 0.21 -3.01 3.76
N VAL A 96 0.13 -1.86 3.10
CA VAL A 96 0.32 -0.53 3.68
C VAL A 96 -0.91 0.31 3.39
N HIS A 97 -1.59 0.77 4.44
CA HIS A 97 -2.68 1.74 4.35
C HIS A 97 -2.23 3.07 4.93
N THR A 98 -2.45 4.16 4.19
CA THR A 98 -2.00 5.51 4.55
C THR A 98 -3.13 6.53 4.43
N HIS A 99 -2.99 7.63 5.18
CA HIS A 99 -3.82 8.83 5.02
C HIS A 99 -2.95 9.97 4.47
N SER A 100 -2.17 9.66 3.46
CA SER A 100 -1.20 10.58 2.86
C SER A 100 -1.89 11.76 2.16
N PRO A 101 -1.36 12.99 2.28
CA PRO A 101 -2.09 14.20 1.92
C PRO A 101 -2.48 14.30 0.45
N GLN A 102 -1.57 13.96 -0.47
CA GLN A 102 -1.83 14.12 -1.91
C GLN A 102 -2.78 13.02 -2.42
N ALA A 103 -2.58 11.76 -1.98
CA ALA A 103 -3.46 10.67 -2.33
C ALA A 103 -4.88 10.91 -1.81
N THR A 104 -5.00 11.37 -0.56
CA THR A 104 -6.29 11.75 0.01
C THR A 104 -6.92 12.88 -0.78
N ALA A 105 -6.18 13.96 -1.10
CA ALA A 105 -6.71 15.08 -1.88
C ALA A 105 -7.24 14.65 -3.26
N VAL A 106 -6.54 13.77 -3.96
CA VAL A 106 -6.97 13.21 -5.25
C VAL A 106 -8.25 12.39 -5.08
N SER A 107 -8.36 11.57 -4.02
CA SER A 107 -9.53 10.74 -3.75
C SER A 107 -10.82 11.53 -3.45
N LEU A 108 -10.70 12.84 -3.14
CA LEU A 108 -11.83 13.74 -2.90
C LEU A 108 -12.48 14.24 -4.20
N VAL A 109 -11.78 14.17 -5.35
CA VAL A 109 -12.19 14.85 -6.58
C VAL A 109 -12.19 13.97 -7.82
N LEU A 110 -11.52 12.80 -7.79
CA LEU A 110 -11.42 11.89 -8.91
C LEU A 110 -12.01 10.52 -8.57
N ASP A 111 -12.54 9.83 -9.58
CA ASP A 111 -12.88 8.40 -9.51
C ASP A 111 -11.70 7.51 -9.92
N GLU A 112 -10.72 8.08 -10.63
CA GLU A 112 -9.49 7.41 -11.04
C GLU A 112 -8.38 8.44 -11.27
N LEU A 113 -7.19 8.21 -10.69
CA LEU A 113 -5.97 8.93 -11.03
C LEU A 113 -5.45 8.44 -12.38
N PRO A 114 -5.44 9.27 -13.44
CA PRO A 114 -4.93 8.86 -14.74
C PRO A 114 -3.41 8.59 -14.69
N CYS A 115 -2.90 7.80 -15.64
CA CYS A 115 -1.47 7.56 -15.76
C CYS A 115 -0.76 8.79 -16.36
N VAL A 116 -0.27 9.69 -15.52
CA VAL A 116 0.41 10.94 -15.93
C VAL A 116 1.93 10.80 -15.96
N HIS A 117 2.47 9.74 -15.40
CA HIS A 117 3.90 9.47 -15.39
C HIS A 117 4.20 7.98 -15.56
N TYR A 118 5.22 7.64 -16.34
CA TYR A 118 5.53 6.24 -16.68
C TYR A 118 5.87 5.36 -15.46
N GLN A 119 6.36 5.92 -14.36
CA GLN A 119 6.59 5.14 -13.13
C GLN A 119 5.31 4.59 -12.51
N GLN A 120 4.12 5.21 -12.76
CA GLN A 120 2.84 4.66 -12.31
C GLN A 120 2.54 3.27 -12.90
N LEU A 121 3.24 2.86 -13.97
CA LEU A 121 3.13 1.50 -14.51
C LEU A 121 3.54 0.42 -13.50
N ALA A 122 4.38 0.74 -12.50
CA ALA A 122 4.67 -0.15 -11.39
C ALA A 122 3.44 -0.37 -10.47
N LEU A 123 2.49 0.56 -10.46
CA LEU A 123 1.21 0.43 -9.76
C LEU A 123 0.12 -0.22 -10.63
N GLY A 124 0.40 -0.49 -11.89
CA GLY A 124 -0.55 -0.98 -12.90
C GLY A 124 -1.15 0.14 -13.76
N GLY A 125 -0.49 1.30 -13.90
CA GLY A 125 -0.91 2.45 -14.72
C GLY A 125 -1.82 3.42 -13.97
N SER A 126 -3.05 3.67 -14.45
CA SER A 126 -4.05 4.44 -13.72
C SER A 126 -4.41 3.79 -12.37
N VAL A 127 -4.80 4.60 -11.39
CA VAL A 127 -5.13 4.10 -10.04
C VAL A 127 -6.57 4.46 -9.71
N ARG A 128 -7.40 3.43 -9.47
CA ARG A 128 -8.83 3.60 -9.19
C ARG A 128 -9.08 4.11 -7.77
N VAL A 129 -10.19 4.80 -7.59
CA VAL A 129 -10.70 5.21 -6.30
C VAL A 129 -11.84 4.26 -5.90
N ALA A 130 -11.67 3.53 -4.80
CA ALA A 130 -12.76 2.76 -4.22
C ALA A 130 -13.85 3.71 -3.69
N PRO A 131 -15.14 3.43 -3.89
CA PRO A 131 -16.23 4.25 -3.37
C PRO A 131 -16.14 4.44 -1.86
N PHE A 132 -16.64 5.57 -1.37
CA PHE A 132 -16.69 5.80 0.08
C PHE A 132 -17.49 4.72 0.79
N ALA A 133 -16.90 4.17 1.84
CA ALA A 133 -17.54 3.31 2.81
C ALA A 133 -16.96 3.58 4.20
N VAL A 134 -17.69 3.19 5.25
CA VAL A 134 -17.22 3.38 6.64
C VAL A 134 -15.99 2.52 6.90
N PHE A 135 -14.99 3.08 7.57
CA PHE A 135 -13.79 2.35 7.96
C PHE A 135 -14.13 1.05 8.71
N GLY A 136 -13.39 -0.02 8.43
CA GLY A 136 -13.61 -1.34 9.02
C GLY A 136 -14.84 -2.10 8.51
N SER A 137 -15.61 -1.54 7.56
CA SER A 137 -16.78 -2.22 7.00
C SER A 137 -16.42 -3.23 5.91
N ALA A 138 -17.30 -4.21 5.71
CA ALA A 138 -17.18 -5.17 4.61
C ALA A 138 -17.29 -4.50 3.24
N GLU A 139 -18.07 -3.42 3.13
CA GLU A 139 -18.22 -2.62 1.91
C GLU A 139 -16.91 -1.95 1.53
N LEU A 140 -16.16 -1.39 2.50
CA LEU A 140 -14.84 -0.82 2.26
C LEU A 140 -13.88 -1.87 1.74
N ALA A 141 -13.84 -3.04 2.38
CA ALA A 141 -12.97 -4.14 1.95
C ALA A 141 -13.32 -4.61 0.52
N ALA A 142 -14.60 -4.81 0.22
CA ALA A 142 -15.06 -5.23 -1.11
C ALA A 142 -14.76 -4.19 -2.19
N GLY A 143 -15.06 -2.91 -1.95
CA GLY A 143 -14.77 -1.81 -2.87
C GLY A 143 -13.27 -1.66 -3.15
N THR A 144 -12.46 -1.80 -2.11
CA THR A 144 -11.00 -1.75 -2.23
C THR A 144 -10.45 -2.91 -3.06
N LEU A 145 -10.92 -4.14 -2.82
CA LEU A 145 -10.51 -5.30 -3.62
C LEU A 145 -10.87 -5.14 -5.09
N ALA A 146 -12.03 -4.56 -5.40
CA ALA A 146 -12.41 -4.26 -6.78
C ALA A 146 -11.50 -3.19 -7.41
N ALA A 147 -11.16 -2.14 -6.67
CA ALA A 147 -10.26 -1.09 -7.14
C ALA A 147 -8.83 -1.60 -7.38
N LEU A 148 -8.38 -2.58 -6.60
CA LEU A 148 -7.04 -3.22 -6.72
C LEU A 148 -6.94 -4.23 -7.87
N GLU A 149 -8.01 -4.55 -8.59
CA GLU A 149 -7.93 -5.57 -9.65
C GLU A 149 -6.95 -5.16 -10.77
N GLY A 150 -5.86 -5.95 -10.91
CA GLY A 150 -4.74 -5.66 -11.81
C GLY A 150 -3.83 -4.50 -11.38
N LYS A 151 -3.92 -4.08 -10.11
CA LYS A 151 -3.17 -2.95 -9.53
C LYS A 151 -2.48 -3.38 -8.23
N THR A 152 -1.41 -2.67 -7.87
CA THR A 152 -0.73 -2.84 -6.57
C THR A 152 -1.07 -1.73 -5.57
N ALA A 153 -1.89 -0.75 -5.98
CA ALA A 153 -2.35 0.33 -5.13
C ALA A 153 -3.74 0.82 -5.56
N ALA A 154 -4.50 1.38 -4.62
CA ALA A 154 -5.79 2.01 -4.84
C ALA A 154 -5.96 3.22 -3.93
N LEU A 155 -6.77 4.18 -4.37
CA LEU A 155 -7.26 5.29 -3.57
C LEU A 155 -8.60 4.89 -2.92
N LEU A 156 -8.90 5.49 -1.77
CA LEU A 156 -10.14 5.28 -1.03
C LEU A 156 -10.84 6.64 -0.90
N ALA A 157 -12.05 6.77 -1.46
CA ALA A 157 -12.78 8.05 -1.49
C ALA A 157 -12.95 8.62 -0.07
N ASN A 158 -12.56 9.89 0.12
CA ASN A 158 -12.65 10.62 1.38
C ASN A 158 -11.94 9.93 2.57
N HIS A 159 -10.92 9.11 2.30
CA HIS A 159 -10.28 8.30 3.32
C HIS A 159 -8.75 8.35 3.21
N GLY A 160 -8.19 7.79 2.18
CA GLY A 160 -6.73 7.67 2.00
C GLY A 160 -6.34 6.78 0.85
N ALA A 161 -5.32 5.95 1.07
CA ALA A 161 -4.78 5.06 0.04
C ALA A 161 -4.34 3.73 0.63
N ILE A 162 -4.31 2.70 -0.20
CA ILE A 162 -3.79 1.39 0.14
C ILE A 162 -2.83 0.92 -0.94
N ALA A 163 -1.76 0.26 -0.53
CA ALA A 163 -0.80 -0.39 -1.42
C ALA A 163 -0.42 -1.76 -0.86
N HIS A 164 -0.09 -2.68 -1.75
CA HIS A 164 0.44 -3.98 -1.38
C HIS A 164 1.64 -4.36 -2.26
N GLY A 165 2.39 -5.35 -1.83
CA GLY A 165 3.52 -5.87 -2.58
C GLY A 165 3.94 -7.25 -2.10
N PRO A 166 4.81 -7.95 -2.84
CA PRO A 166 5.33 -9.26 -2.44
C PRO A 166 6.23 -9.19 -1.20
N THR A 167 6.77 -8.01 -0.91
CA THR A 167 7.56 -7.73 0.29
C THR A 167 7.11 -6.43 0.95
N LEU A 168 7.53 -6.20 2.19
CA LEU A 168 7.23 -4.96 2.90
C LEU A 168 7.84 -3.73 2.21
N GLU A 169 9.07 -3.85 1.73
CA GLU A 169 9.76 -2.80 0.98
C GLU A 169 8.96 -2.44 -0.29
N ALA A 170 8.52 -3.45 -1.05
CA ALA A 170 7.73 -3.21 -2.26
C ALA A 170 6.37 -2.55 -1.96
N ALA A 171 5.71 -2.93 -0.87
CA ALA A 171 4.45 -2.30 -0.45
C ALA A 171 4.66 -0.85 -0.02
N MET A 172 5.74 -0.55 0.70
CA MET A 172 6.13 0.82 1.09
C MET A 172 6.49 1.67 -0.14
N ASP A 173 7.30 1.14 -1.04
CA ASP A 173 7.67 1.83 -2.29
C ASP A 173 6.43 2.16 -3.14
N ASN A 174 5.46 1.23 -3.22
CA ASN A 174 4.20 1.46 -3.93
C ASN A 174 3.35 2.57 -3.25
N ALA A 175 3.31 2.63 -1.92
CA ALA A 175 2.63 3.70 -1.19
C ALA A 175 3.28 5.06 -1.42
N LEU A 176 4.61 5.13 -1.37
CA LEU A 176 5.40 6.35 -1.66
C LEU A 176 5.21 6.79 -3.12
N LEU A 177 5.25 5.85 -4.06
CA LEU A 177 5.05 6.14 -5.48
C LEU A 177 3.64 6.67 -5.75
N LEU A 178 2.61 6.10 -5.10
CA LEU A 178 1.24 6.59 -5.21
C LEU A 178 1.11 8.02 -4.69
N GLU A 179 1.64 8.32 -3.51
CA GLU A 179 1.63 9.67 -2.94
C GLU A 179 2.35 10.66 -3.86
N TRP A 180 3.54 10.29 -4.36
CA TRP A 180 4.28 11.11 -5.30
C TRP A 180 3.51 11.36 -6.60
N ALA A 181 2.87 10.34 -7.18
CA ALA A 181 2.10 10.45 -8.41
C ALA A 181 0.86 11.35 -8.23
N CYS A 182 0.16 11.22 -7.09
CA CYS A 182 -0.94 12.10 -6.72
C CYS A 182 -0.45 13.56 -6.58
N GLY A 183 0.68 13.78 -5.89
CA GLY A 183 1.28 15.10 -5.76
C GLY A 183 1.71 15.72 -7.09
N LEU A 184 2.21 14.91 -8.01
CA LEU A 184 2.54 15.35 -9.35
C LEU A 184 1.29 15.79 -10.14
N TYR A 185 0.22 14.96 -10.07
CA TYR A 185 -1.07 15.28 -10.69
C TYR A 185 -1.65 16.60 -10.14
N VAL A 186 -1.72 16.77 -8.83
CA VAL A 186 -2.26 17.96 -8.18
C VAL A 186 -1.50 19.22 -8.63
N ARG A 187 -0.17 19.17 -8.66
CA ARG A 187 0.66 20.29 -9.11
C ARG A 187 0.46 20.60 -10.59
N ALA A 188 0.41 19.60 -11.45
CA ALA A 188 0.20 19.77 -12.88
C ALA A 188 -1.19 20.35 -13.17
N ALA A 189 -2.23 19.86 -12.48
CA ALA A 189 -3.61 20.33 -12.65
C ALA A 189 -3.79 21.81 -12.31
N ALA A 190 -2.95 22.37 -11.44
CA ALA A 190 -2.94 23.82 -11.14
C ALA A 190 -2.52 24.69 -12.32
N PHE A 191 -1.83 24.13 -13.32
CA PHE A 191 -1.40 24.83 -14.53
C PHE A 191 -2.28 24.53 -15.75
N GLY A 192 -3.15 23.54 -15.67
CA GLY A 192 -4.06 23.11 -16.75
C GLY A 192 -4.29 21.60 -16.72
N ALA A 193 -4.93 21.05 -17.75
CA ALA A 193 -5.18 19.62 -17.85
C ALA A 193 -3.85 18.84 -18.01
N PRO A 194 -3.52 17.92 -17.10
CA PRO A 194 -2.31 17.10 -17.23
C PRO A 194 -2.35 16.23 -18.49
N ARG A 195 -1.19 16.02 -19.11
CA ARG A 195 -1.06 15.05 -20.18
C ARG A 195 -1.11 13.64 -19.61
N VAL A 196 -1.92 12.79 -20.22
CA VAL A 196 -2.09 11.39 -19.83
C VAL A 196 -1.35 10.51 -20.85
N LEU A 197 -0.67 9.48 -20.38
CA LEU A 197 -0.06 8.47 -21.25
C LEU A 197 -1.16 7.53 -21.78
N ASP A 198 -1.29 7.46 -23.10
CA ASP A 198 -2.19 6.51 -23.73
C ASP A 198 -1.65 5.06 -23.67
N ASP A 199 -2.46 4.08 -24.04
CA ASP A 199 -2.11 2.66 -23.95
C ASP A 199 -0.88 2.31 -24.79
N VAL A 200 -0.72 2.94 -25.97
CA VAL A 200 0.44 2.73 -26.85
C VAL A 200 1.73 3.22 -26.19
N GLN A 201 1.67 4.39 -25.56
CA GLN A 201 2.79 4.96 -24.81
C GLN A 201 3.14 4.12 -23.59
N GLN A 202 2.14 3.63 -22.85
CA GLN A 202 2.34 2.75 -21.70
C GLN A 202 2.99 1.42 -22.13
N GLU A 203 2.50 0.78 -23.18
CA GLU A 203 3.08 -0.46 -23.71
C GLU A 203 4.53 -0.25 -24.21
N ALA A 204 4.81 0.86 -24.87
CA ALA A 204 6.16 1.20 -25.33
C ALA A 204 7.13 1.33 -24.13
N VAL A 205 6.70 1.95 -23.03
CA VAL A 205 7.50 2.06 -21.81
C VAL A 205 7.73 0.68 -21.18
N MET A 206 6.70 -0.15 -21.07
CA MET A 206 6.82 -1.50 -20.50
C MET A 206 7.80 -2.36 -21.30
N THR A 207 7.71 -2.31 -22.63
CA THR A 207 8.63 -3.00 -23.54
C THR A 207 10.08 -2.52 -23.37
N ALA A 208 10.29 -1.20 -23.33
CA ALA A 208 11.61 -0.62 -23.14
C ALA A 208 12.20 -0.96 -21.75
N ALA A 209 11.38 -0.97 -20.72
CA ALA A 209 11.78 -1.33 -19.36
C ALA A 209 12.23 -2.79 -19.28
N ALA A 210 11.49 -3.71 -19.89
CA ALA A 210 11.84 -5.11 -19.96
C ALA A 210 13.16 -5.34 -20.72
N GLN A 211 13.31 -4.72 -21.91
CA GLN A 211 14.52 -4.84 -22.74
C GLN A 211 15.78 -4.27 -22.06
N ARG A 212 15.64 -3.18 -21.34
CA ARG A 212 16.76 -2.48 -20.69
C ARG A 212 17.03 -2.94 -19.27
N GLY A 213 16.18 -3.81 -18.69
CA GLY A 213 16.26 -4.21 -17.28
C GLY A 213 16.15 -2.99 -16.34
N TYR A 214 15.21 -2.09 -16.61
CA TYR A 214 15.01 -0.87 -15.85
C TYR A 214 14.84 -1.14 -14.35
N GLY A 215 15.46 -0.31 -13.51
CA GLY A 215 15.41 -0.46 -12.05
C GLY A 215 16.38 -1.51 -11.48
N ARG A 216 17.21 -2.17 -12.32
CA ARG A 216 18.25 -3.11 -11.84
C ARG A 216 19.64 -2.52 -12.04
N PRO A 217 20.49 -2.47 -11.00
CA PRO A 217 21.91 -2.12 -11.18
C PRO A 217 22.58 -3.07 -12.16
N ARG A 218 23.37 -2.54 -13.10
CA ARG A 218 24.17 -3.35 -14.04
C ARG A 218 25.64 -3.07 -13.80
N ARG A 219 26.47 -4.10 -13.88
CA ARG A 219 27.93 -3.93 -13.92
C ARG A 219 28.34 -3.43 -15.31
N ILE A 220 29.40 -2.62 -15.38
CA ILE A 220 29.90 -2.07 -16.64
C ILE A 220 30.36 -3.19 -17.60
N GLU A 221 30.78 -4.34 -17.05
CA GLU A 221 31.22 -5.54 -17.75
C GLU A 221 30.10 -6.34 -18.44
N ASP A 222 28.82 -6.05 -18.13
CA ASP A 222 27.65 -6.74 -18.68
C ASP A 222 27.14 -6.09 -19.99
N ARG A 223 27.97 -5.30 -20.71
CA ARG A 223 27.65 -4.65 -21.98
C ARG A 223 28.14 -5.42 -23.19
#